data_803db83183b742f640912e55e3329a87
#
_entry.id   803db83183b742f640912e55e3329a87
#
_cell.length_a   1.000
_cell.length_b   1.000
_cell.length_c   1.000
_cell.angle_alpha   90.00
_cell.angle_beta   90.00
_cell.angle_gamma   90.00
#
_symmetry.space_group_name_H-M   'P 1'
#
loop_
_entity.id
_entity.type
_entity.pdbx_description
1 polymer ?
#
loop_
_entity_poly.entity_id
_entity_poly.type
_entity_poly.pdbx_seq_one_letter_code
_entity_poly.pdbx_strand_id
1 'polypeptide(L)'
;TTFESGTVYEQALTSLINNWRKTFNDEDLPFVVIQLPTANFAKIYSTIRIGTGVRAGQWNVSQRMDNVKTVVSNDTGTTNNVHPNDKGPIADRAVAYIEDFINNTQSNVESPSFDYMERSGDKLILHFKNTYGSLSTDDGGVPLGFELKDDDGIYKDVTPTINGDTIEIDVTDITNPQVKYAWSD
;
A
#
# COMPACT_ATOMS: atom_id res chain seq x y z
N THR A 1 11.96 -15.62 3.88
CA THR A 1 10.50 -15.39 3.94
C THR A 1 10.15 -14.02 3.34
N THR A 2 8.89 -13.79 2.99
CA THR A 2 8.41 -12.50 2.41
C THR A 2 8.68 -11.32 3.34
N PHE A 3 8.59 -11.53 4.65
CA PHE A 3 8.91 -10.52 5.67
C PHE A 3 10.40 -10.14 5.66
N GLU A 4 11.29 -11.11 5.57
CA GLU A 4 12.73 -10.85 5.52
C GLU A 4 13.13 -10.06 4.29
N SER A 5 12.55 -10.36 3.13
CA SER A 5 12.81 -9.60 1.89
C SER A 5 12.34 -8.14 2.01
N GLY A 6 11.20 -7.90 2.67
CA GLY A 6 10.69 -6.55 2.94
C GLY A 6 11.63 -5.74 3.82
N THR A 7 12.10 -6.32 4.92
CA THR A 7 13.02 -5.65 5.85
C THR A 7 14.37 -5.34 5.18
N VAL A 8 14.92 -6.29 4.42
CA VAL A 8 16.19 -6.08 3.69
C VAL A 8 16.03 -4.97 2.65
N TYR A 9 14.90 -4.97 1.91
CA TYR A 9 14.63 -3.93 0.92
C TYR A 9 14.47 -2.55 1.57
N GLU A 10 13.72 -2.45 2.68
CA GLU A 10 13.56 -1.22 3.45
C GLU A 10 14.91 -0.64 3.89
N GLN A 11 15.78 -1.46 4.44
CA GLN A 11 17.12 -1.05 4.86
C GLN A 11 17.98 -0.58 3.68
N ALA A 12 17.94 -1.29 2.56
CA ALA A 12 18.66 -0.92 1.36
C ALA A 12 18.19 0.42 0.77
N LEU A 13 16.87 0.62 0.68
CA LEU A 13 16.27 1.85 0.18
C LEU A 13 16.55 3.03 1.12
N THR A 14 16.44 2.85 2.42
CA THR A 14 16.80 3.85 3.43
C THR A 14 18.26 4.27 3.28
N SER A 15 19.16 3.29 3.12
CA SER A 15 20.58 3.56 2.92
C SER A 15 20.87 4.31 1.62
N LEU A 16 20.17 3.97 0.53
CA LEU A 16 20.25 4.65 -0.74
C LEU A 16 19.87 6.13 -0.60
N ILE A 17 18.71 6.42 -0.01
CA ILE A 17 18.21 7.78 0.21
C ILE A 17 19.21 8.59 1.03
N ASN A 18 19.67 8.05 2.16
CA ASN A 18 20.63 8.73 3.03
C ASN A 18 21.95 9.02 2.33
N ASN A 19 22.44 8.09 1.49
CA ASN A 19 23.66 8.30 0.72
C ASN A 19 23.49 9.40 -0.33
N TRP A 20 22.35 9.49 -0.99
CA TRP A 20 22.06 10.56 -1.93
C TRP A 20 21.98 11.92 -1.23
N ARG A 21 21.25 12.01 -0.11
CA ARG A 21 21.18 13.22 0.72
C ARG A 21 22.58 13.71 1.12
N LYS A 22 23.41 12.79 1.58
CA LYS A 22 24.80 13.10 1.91
C LYS A 22 25.61 13.56 0.70
N THR A 23 25.45 12.90 -0.46
CA THR A 23 26.20 13.22 -1.68
C THR A 23 25.85 14.60 -2.22
N PHE A 24 24.56 14.97 -2.18
CA PHE A 24 24.09 16.28 -2.61
C PHE A 24 24.18 17.34 -1.51
N ASN A 25 24.62 16.97 -0.30
CA ASN A 25 24.66 17.83 0.88
C ASN A 25 23.30 18.52 1.15
N ASP A 26 22.25 17.74 1.02
CA ASP A 26 20.87 18.17 1.22
C ASP A 26 20.13 17.08 2.03
N GLU A 27 19.95 17.32 3.33
CA GLU A 27 19.28 16.38 4.24
C GLU A 27 17.79 16.26 3.97
N ASP A 28 17.19 17.28 3.35
CA ASP A 28 15.78 17.38 3.03
C ASP A 28 15.46 16.99 1.58
N LEU A 29 16.47 16.55 0.80
CA LEU A 29 16.26 16.14 -0.58
C LEU A 29 15.06 15.19 -0.69
N PRO A 30 14.02 15.57 -1.44
CA PRO A 30 12.80 14.78 -1.53
C PRO A 30 12.97 13.54 -2.42
N PHE A 31 12.22 12.50 -2.08
CA PHE A 31 12.16 11.27 -2.87
C PHE A 31 10.73 10.86 -3.15
N VAL A 32 10.46 10.51 -4.39
CA VAL A 32 9.22 9.86 -4.82
C VAL A 32 9.56 8.42 -5.21
N VAL A 33 9.11 7.47 -4.40
CA VAL A 33 9.34 6.04 -4.60
C VAL A 33 8.15 5.47 -5.38
N ILE A 34 8.40 4.92 -6.56
CA ILE A 34 7.38 4.20 -7.30
C ILE A 34 7.29 2.78 -6.73
N GLN A 35 6.13 2.44 -6.18
CA GLN A 35 5.90 1.12 -5.61
C GLN A 35 5.92 0.05 -6.72
N LEU A 36 6.40 -1.14 -6.40
CA LEU A 36 6.36 -2.28 -7.30
C LEU A 36 4.89 -2.65 -7.57
N PRO A 37 4.45 -2.72 -8.84
CA PRO A 37 3.07 -3.09 -9.16
C PRO A 37 2.77 -4.55 -8.80
N THR A 38 1.50 -4.91 -8.74
CA THR A 38 1.08 -6.29 -8.57
C THR A 38 1.41 -7.11 -9.82
N ALA A 39 1.92 -8.32 -9.60
CA ALA A 39 2.15 -9.31 -10.64
C ALA A 39 2.29 -10.69 -10.00
N ASN A 40 2.03 -11.75 -10.72
CA ASN A 40 2.30 -13.10 -10.21
C ASN A 40 3.80 -13.39 -10.25
N PHE A 41 4.53 -12.92 -9.25
CA PHE A 41 5.98 -13.07 -9.17
C PHE A 41 6.42 -14.54 -9.13
N ALA A 42 5.64 -15.43 -8.51
CA ALA A 42 5.92 -16.85 -8.51
C ALA A 42 5.88 -17.45 -9.93
N LYS A 43 4.98 -16.97 -10.78
CA LYS A 43 4.88 -17.40 -12.18
C LYS A 43 6.00 -16.82 -13.04
N ILE A 44 6.37 -15.56 -12.80
CA ILE A 44 7.38 -14.85 -13.59
C ILE A 44 8.80 -15.35 -13.26
N TYR A 45 9.08 -15.57 -11.96
CA TYR A 45 10.43 -15.89 -11.46
C TYR A 45 10.55 -17.31 -10.88
N SER A 46 9.58 -18.18 -11.15
CA SER A 46 9.56 -19.62 -10.84
C SER A 46 9.51 -20.04 -9.37
N THR A 47 9.92 -19.21 -8.40
CA THR A 47 10.01 -19.64 -6.99
C THR A 47 9.91 -18.52 -5.97
N ILE A 48 9.88 -17.26 -6.36
CA ILE A 48 10.07 -16.15 -5.43
C ILE A 48 8.80 -15.33 -5.31
N ARG A 49 8.17 -15.37 -4.13
CA ARG A 49 7.08 -14.46 -3.76
C ARG A 49 7.67 -13.31 -2.94
N ILE A 50 8.20 -12.31 -3.62
CA ILE A 50 8.84 -11.15 -2.99
C ILE A 50 8.06 -9.85 -3.15
N GLY A 51 7.08 -9.82 -4.06
CA GLY A 51 6.37 -8.59 -4.42
C GLY A 51 5.76 -7.88 -3.22
N THR A 52 4.97 -8.61 -2.41
CA THR A 52 4.35 -8.05 -1.19
C THR A 52 5.39 -7.52 -0.20
N GLY A 53 6.48 -8.24 0.03
CA GLY A 53 7.54 -7.80 0.94
C GLY A 53 8.22 -6.53 0.45
N VAL A 54 8.54 -6.46 -0.84
CA VAL A 54 9.15 -5.26 -1.45
C VAL A 54 8.21 -4.07 -1.37
N ARG A 55 6.92 -4.25 -1.71
CA ARG A 55 5.92 -3.18 -1.60
C ARG A 55 5.78 -2.66 -0.16
N ALA A 56 5.76 -3.58 0.81
CA ALA A 56 5.74 -3.20 2.23
C ALA A 56 7.00 -2.42 2.63
N GLY A 57 8.17 -2.85 2.19
CA GLY A 57 9.42 -2.13 2.44
C GLY A 57 9.43 -0.73 1.83
N GLN A 58 8.95 -0.58 0.60
CA GLN A 58 8.81 0.73 -0.07
C GLN A 58 7.87 1.66 0.72
N TRP A 59 6.71 1.14 1.13
CA TRP A 59 5.75 1.88 1.93
C TRP A 59 6.33 2.30 3.29
N ASN A 60 6.97 1.38 4.01
CA ASN A 60 7.54 1.64 5.34
C ASN A 60 8.58 2.77 5.31
N VAL A 61 9.38 2.85 4.26
CA VAL A 61 10.37 3.94 4.12
C VAL A 61 9.67 5.30 4.09
N SER A 62 8.59 5.44 3.32
CA SER A 62 7.83 6.70 3.27
C SER A 62 7.08 7.05 4.57
N GLN A 63 6.82 6.05 5.42
CA GLN A 63 6.20 6.30 6.74
C GLN A 63 7.21 6.67 7.83
N ARG A 64 8.50 6.47 7.58
CA ARG A 64 9.57 6.64 8.57
C ARG A 64 10.58 7.73 8.24
N MET A 65 10.62 8.17 6.99
CA MET A 65 11.55 9.19 6.53
C MET A 65 10.80 10.43 6.05
N ASP A 66 11.18 11.58 6.55
CA ASP A 66 10.65 12.85 6.08
C ASP A 66 11.00 13.09 4.62
N ASN A 67 10.14 13.79 3.90
CA ASN A 67 10.32 14.11 2.48
C ASN A 67 10.47 12.87 1.57
N VAL A 68 9.88 11.74 1.96
CA VAL A 68 9.77 10.54 1.13
C VAL A 68 8.31 10.19 0.93
N LYS A 69 7.88 10.08 -0.32
CA LYS A 69 6.52 9.69 -0.69
C LYS A 69 6.54 8.42 -1.52
N THR A 70 5.51 7.57 -1.37
CA THR A 70 5.35 6.35 -2.16
C THR A 70 4.14 6.44 -3.07
N VAL A 71 4.38 6.35 -4.37
CA VAL A 71 3.32 6.21 -5.38
C VAL A 71 2.83 4.77 -5.36
N VAL A 72 1.61 4.57 -4.89
CA VAL A 72 0.95 3.26 -4.93
C VAL A 72 0.63 2.89 -6.39
N SER A 73 0.94 1.67 -6.79
CA SER A 73 0.76 1.18 -8.16
C SER A 73 0.12 -0.23 -8.23
N ASN A 74 -0.54 -0.66 -7.17
CA ASN A 74 -1.15 -1.99 -7.08
C ASN A 74 -2.20 -2.25 -8.17
N ASP A 75 -2.87 -1.22 -8.64
CA ASP A 75 -3.91 -1.24 -9.67
C ASP A 75 -3.38 -1.21 -11.10
N THR A 76 -2.08 -1.04 -11.30
CA THR A 76 -1.48 -0.86 -12.64
C THR A 76 -0.80 -2.09 -13.20
N GLY A 77 -0.57 -3.11 -12.37
CA GLY A 77 0.11 -4.34 -12.76
C GLY A 77 -0.75 -5.29 -13.59
N THR A 78 -0.13 -6.31 -14.10
CA THR A 78 -0.81 -7.43 -14.77
C THR A 78 -0.27 -8.75 -14.25
N THR A 79 -1.08 -9.80 -14.30
CA THR A 79 -0.70 -11.13 -13.78
C THR A 79 0.62 -11.67 -14.36
N ASN A 80 0.99 -11.29 -15.57
CA ASN A 80 2.13 -11.88 -16.27
C ASN A 80 3.28 -10.89 -16.54
N ASN A 81 3.15 -9.64 -16.12
CA ASN A 81 4.13 -8.61 -16.42
C ASN A 81 4.26 -7.61 -15.27
N VAL A 82 5.47 -7.48 -14.75
CA VAL A 82 5.82 -6.47 -13.72
C VAL A 82 5.94 -5.05 -14.29
N HIS A 83 5.90 -4.92 -15.60
CA HIS A 83 5.99 -3.63 -16.28
C HIS A 83 4.62 -3.25 -16.83
N PRO A 84 3.85 -2.38 -16.14
CA PRO A 84 2.55 -1.92 -16.64
C PRO A 84 2.67 -1.36 -18.06
N ASN A 85 1.75 -1.72 -18.93
CA ASN A 85 1.72 -1.19 -20.29
C ASN A 85 1.37 0.31 -20.29
N ASP A 86 0.41 0.70 -19.46
CA ASP A 86 0.06 2.08 -19.20
C ASP A 86 0.75 2.57 -17.92
N LYS A 87 1.57 3.60 -18.05
CA LYS A 87 2.27 4.26 -16.95
C LYS A 87 1.68 5.64 -16.64
N GLY A 88 0.64 6.04 -17.34
CA GLY A 88 -0.06 7.32 -17.13
C GLY A 88 -0.48 7.48 -15.66
N PRO A 89 -1.27 6.56 -15.09
CA PRO A 89 -1.72 6.68 -13.71
C PRO A 89 -0.57 6.80 -12.69
N ILE A 90 0.53 6.08 -12.93
CA ILE A 90 1.73 6.18 -12.06
C ILE A 90 2.38 7.55 -12.20
N ALA A 91 2.49 8.05 -13.44
CA ALA A 91 3.10 9.35 -13.71
C ALA A 91 2.26 10.49 -13.09
N ASP A 92 0.93 10.44 -13.25
CA ASP A 92 0.04 11.45 -12.68
C ASP A 92 0.14 11.52 -11.15
N ARG A 93 0.19 10.36 -10.47
CA ARG A 93 0.40 10.29 -9.02
C ARG A 93 1.78 10.81 -8.62
N ALA A 94 2.83 10.50 -9.39
CA ALA A 94 4.18 10.98 -9.11
C ALA A 94 4.27 12.50 -9.28
N VAL A 95 3.66 13.05 -10.32
CA VAL A 95 3.61 14.50 -10.57
C VAL A 95 2.92 15.22 -9.42
N ALA A 96 1.80 14.70 -8.91
CA ALA A 96 1.10 15.30 -7.78
C ALA A 96 2.00 15.43 -6.53
N TYR A 97 2.80 14.39 -6.20
CA TYR A 97 3.77 14.48 -5.11
C TYR A 97 4.93 15.44 -5.40
N ILE A 98 5.43 15.48 -6.64
CA ILE A 98 6.50 16.38 -7.03
C ILE A 98 6.03 17.84 -6.94
N GLU A 99 4.83 18.13 -7.40
CA GLU A 99 4.22 19.46 -7.30
C GLU A 99 4.02 19.88 -5.84
N ASP A 100 3.60 18.95 -4.98
CA ASP A 100 3.47 19.20 -3.55
C ASP A 100 4.82 19.56 -2.90
N PHE A 101 5.88 18.82 -3.23
CA PHE A 101 7.24 19.13 -2.76
C PHE A 101 7.76 20.50 -3.26
N ILE A 102 7.54 20.82 -4.54
CA ILE A 102 8.04 22.07 -5.13
C ILE A 102 7.29 23.27 -4.59
N ASN A 103 5.97 23.15 -4.45
CA ASN A 103 5.11 24.28 -4.10
C ASN A 103 4.81 24.36 -2.60
N ASN A 104 5.19 23.35 -1.82
CA ASN A 104 4.87 23.20 -0.40
C ASN A 104 3.37 23.43 -0.10
N THR A 105 2.52 22.84 -0.96
CA THR A 105 1.08 23.09 -0.94
C THR A 105 0.36 22.32 0.16
N GLN A 106 1.00 21.27 0.69
CA GLN A 106 0.39 20.28 1.59
C GLN A 106 -0.95 19.78 1.02
N SER A 107 -0.94 19.52 -0.27
CA SER A 107 -2.13 19.11 -1.03
C SER A 107 -2.62 17.73 -0.57
N ASN A 108 -3.91 17.47 -0.76
CA ASN A 108 -4.53 16.18 -0.51
C ASN A 108 -4.17 15.17 -1.60
N VAL A 109 -2.89 14.83 -1.73
CA VAL A 109 -2.35 13.95 -2.77
C VAL A 109 -2.06 12.54 -2.30
N GLU A 110 -2.10 12.30 -0.98
CA GLU A 110 -1.81 10.99 -0.42
C GLU A 110 -2.99 10.03 -0.63
N SER A 111 -2.67 8.80 -0.98
CA SER A 111 -3.69 7.75 -1.08
C SER A 111 -4.27 7.40 0.30
N PRO A 112 -5.55 6.97 0.37
CA PRO A 112 -6.09 6.42 1.59
C PRO A 112 -5.19 5.34 2.17
N SER A 113 -4.90 5.42 3.44
CA SER A 113 -4.04 4.47 4.13
C SER A 113 -4.65 4.01 5.44
N PHE A 114 -4.49 2.73 5.76
CA PHE A 114 -4.97 2.17 7.01
C PHE A 114 -4.38 2.93 8.21
N ASP A 115 -5.22 3.24 9.17
CA ASP A 115 -4.86 3.90 10.42
C ASP A 115 -4.96 2.93 11.59
N TYR A 116 -6.16 2.54 11.94
CA TYR A 116 -6.43 1.54 12.98
C TYR A 116 -7.70 0.76 12.68
N MET A 117 -7.93 -0.30 13.46
CA MET A 117 -9.18 -1.04 13.43
C MET A 117 -9.75 -1.22 14.83
N GLU A 118 -11.06 -1.31 14.90
CA GLU A 118 -11.78 -1.63 16.12
C GLU A 118 -12.90 -2.64 15.85
N ARG A 119 -13.33 -3.33 16.91
CA ARG A 119 -14.47 -4.21 16.84
C ARG A 119 -15.69 -3.54 17.45
N SER A 120 -16.80 -3.54 16.71
CA SER A 120 -18.10 -3.05 17.17
C SER A 120 -19.15 -4.13 16.96
N GLY A 121 -19.47 -4.90 18.01
CA GLY A 121 -20.36 -6.06 17.92
C GLY A 121 -19.83 -7.12 16.97
N ASP A 122 -20.61 -7.43 15.94
CA ASP A 122 -20.28 -8.42 14.91
C ASP A 122 -19.54 -7.83 13.71
N LYS A 123 -19.06 -6.59 13.82
CA LYS A 123 -18.31 -5.92 12.77
C LYS A 123 -16.89 -5.57 13.21
N LEU A 124 -15.97 -5.71 12.29
CA LEU A 124 -14.65 -5.13 12.34
C LEU A 124 -14.65 -3.87 11.49
N ILE A 125 -14.33 -2.73 12.10
CA ILE A 125 -14.32 -1.41 11.45
C ILE A 125 -12.86 -1.01 11.23
N LEU A 126 -12.49 -0.83 9.97
CA LEU A 126 -11.17 -0.37 9.56
C LEU A 126 -11.24 1.12 9.25
N HIS A 127 -10.47 1.90 9.98
CA HIS A 127 -10.35 3.35 9.81
C HIS A 127 -9.17 3.69 8.91
N PHE A 128 -9.37 4.71 8.07
CA PHE A 128 -8.37 5.16 7.12
C PHE A 128 -8.13 6.66 7.28
N LYS A 129 -6.89 7.07 7.15
CA LYS A 129 -6.50 8.47 6.97
C LYS A 129 -6.37 8.79 5.48
N ASN A 130 -6.34 10.08 5.14
CA ASN A 130 -6.25 10.59 3.78
C ASN A 130 -7.43 10.17 2.88
N THR A 131 -8.63 10.08 3.43
CA THR A 131 -9.85 9.72 2.69
C THR A 131 -10.50 10.91 1.99
N TYR A 132 -10.20 12.13 2.46
CA TYR A 132 -10.70 13.41 1.92
C TYR A 132 -12.22 13.47 1.77
N GLY A 133 -12.94 12.77 2.62
CA GLY A 133 -14.39 12.77 2.71
C GLY A 133 -14.98 11.37 2.76
N SER A 134 -14.78 10.56 1.75
CA SER A 134 -15.27 9.18 1.77
C SER A 134 -14.42 8.26 0.88
N LEU A 135 -14.42 6.98 1.22
CA LEU A 135 -13.86 5.94 0.36
C LEU A 135 -14.84 5.62 -0.78
N SER A 136 -14.31 5.25 -1.93
CA SER A 136 -15.07 4.72 -3.05
C SER A 136 -14.22 3.75 -3.86
N THR A 137 -14.87 2.90 -4.64
CA THR A 137 -14.21 2.10 -5.68
C THR A 137 -14.36 2.79 -7.03
N ASP A 138 -13.41 2.61 -7.93
CA ASP A 138 -13.43 3.26 -9.25
C ASP A 138 -14.64 2.87 -10.10
N ASP A 139 -15.14 1.65 -9.91
CA ASP A 139 -16.29 1.09 -10.63
C ASP A 139 -17.62 1.23 -9.86
N GLY A 140 -17.59 1.79 -8.66
CA GLY A 140 -18.75 1.89 -7.76
C GLY A 140 -19.21 0.54 -7.20
N GLY A 141 -18.41 -0.51 -7.37
CA GLY A 141 -18.67 -1.84 -6.85
C GLY A 141 -18.23 -2.01 -5.38
N VAL A 142 -18.07 -3.26 -4.97
CA VAL A 142 -17.57 -3.60 -3.64
C VAL A 142 -16.04 -3.56 -3.61
N PRO A 143 -15.42 -3.18 -2.49
CA PRO A 143 -13.96 -3.25 -2.38
C PRO A 143 -13.47 -4.70 -2.50
N LEU A 144 -12.44 -4.91 -3.31
CA LEU A 144 -11.83 -6.23 -3.53
C LEU A 144 -10.47 -6.33 -2.84
N GLY A 145 -9.92 -7.54 -2.73
CA GLY A 145 -8.59 -7.81 -2.21
C GLY A 145 -8.49 -7.83 -0.69
N PHE A 146 -9.61 -7.95 0.00
CA PHE A 146 -9.66 -8.19 1.44
C PHE A 146 -9.74 -9.68 1.74
N GLU A 147 -8.87 -10.13 2.64
CA GLU A 147 -8.89 -11.47 3.21
C GLU A 147 -9.06 -11.39 4.72
N LEU A 148 -9.94 -12.20 5.27
CA LEU A 148 -10.16 -12.35 6.70
C LEU A 148 -9.68 -13.72 7.15
N LYS A 149 -8.91 -13.75 8.23
CA LYS A 149 -8.57 -14.97 8.94
C LYS A 149 -9.54 -15.12 10.11
N ASP A 150 -10.24 -16.23 10.13
CA ASP A 150 -11.09 -16.66 11.23
C ASP A 150 -10.34 -17.53 12.25
N ASP A 151 -11.09 -18.12 13.18
CA ASP A 151 -10.52 -18.93 14.27
C ASP A 151 -9.92 -20.26 13.78
N ASP A 152 -10.16 -20.70 12.54
CA ASP A 152 -9.50 -21.86 11.92
C ASP A 152 -8.07 -21.54 11.46
N GLY A 153 -7.70 -20.27 11.46
CA GLY A 153 -6.36 -19.81 11.12
C GLY A 153 -6.12 -19.64 9.62
N ILE A 154 -7.16 -19.77 8.79
CA ILE A 154 -7.06 -19.69 7.33
C ILE A 154 -7.59 -18.34 6.85
N TYR A 155 -6.83 -17.68 5.97
CA TYR A 155 -7.30 -16.47 5.29
C TYR A 155 -8.24 -16.84 4.14
N LYS A 156 -9.39 -16.20 4.09
CA LYS A 156 -10.42 -16.35 3.05
C LYS A 156 -10.82 -14.98 2.52
N ASP A 157 -11.11 -14.91 1.24
CA ASP A 157 -11.64 -13.70 0.62
C ASP A 157 -12.95 -13.28 1.31
N VAL A 158 -13.08 -11.99 1.56
CA VAL A 158 -14.28 -11.39 2.11
C VAL A 158 -14.71 -10.19 1.29
N THR A 159 -16.00 -9.90 1.33
CA THR A 159 -16.59 -8.75 0.68
C THR A 159 -16.97 -7.73 1.75
N PRO A 160 -16.16 -6.69 1.95
CA PRO A 160 -16.46 -5.65 2.92
C PRO A 160 -17.45 -4.63 2.38
N THR A 161 -17.94 -3.77 3.27
CA THR A 161 -18.81 -2.64 2.94
C THR A 161 -18.09 -1.34 3.21
N ILE A 162 -18.18 -0.37 2.29
CA ILE A 162 -17.74 1.01 2.54
C ILE A 162 -18.85 1.72 3.33
N ASN A 163 -18.45 2.38 4.41
CA ASN A 163 -19.32 3.24 5.20
C ASN A 163 -18.60 4.58 5.47
N GLY A 164 -18.86 5.57 4.60
CA GLY A 164 -18.15 6.84 4.64
C GLY A 164 -16.65 6.70 4.39
N ASP A 165 -15.85 6.97 5.41
CA ASP A 165 -14.39 6.88 5.40
C ASP A 165 -13.85 5.58 6.04
N THR A 166 -14.71 4.61 6.30
CA THR A 166 -14.37 3.32 6.91
C THR A 166 -14.71 2.15 6.00
N ILE A 167 -14.07 1.02 6.28
CA ILE A 167 -14.40 -0.29 5.71
C ILE A 167 -14.92 -1.18 6.83
N GLU A 168 -16.09 -1.78 6.64
CA GLU A 168 -16.71 -2.70 7.60
C GLU A 168 -16.66 -4.13 7.08
N ILE A 169 -16.24 -5.07 7.93
CA ILE A 169 -16.19 -6.51 7.66
C ILE A 169 -17.03 -7.23 8.71
N ASP A 170 -17.92 -8.13 8.28
CA ASP A 170 -18.66 -9.00 9.20
C ASP A 170 -17.70 -10.02 9.83
N VAL A 171 -17.76 -10.12 11.16
CA VAL A 171 -16.95 -11.02 11.98
C VAL A 171 -17.81 -11.77 13.00
N THR A 172 -19.08 -12.00 12.64
CA THR A 172 -19.99 -12.82 13.46
C THR A 172 -19.32 -14.17 13.76
N ASP A 173 -19.38 -14.58 15.04
CA ASP A 173 -18.80 -15.83 15.54
C ASP A 173 -17.27 -15.98 15.39
N ILE A 174 -16.53 -14.91 15.03
CA ILE A 174 -15.06 -14.92 14.96
C ILE A 174 -14.49 -14.25 16.22
N THR A 175 -13.63 -14.97 16.95
CA THR A 175 -13.05 -14.46 18.20
C THR A 175 -11.88 -13.52 17.97
N ASN A 176 -10.94 -13.92 17.10
CA ASN A 176 -9.70 -13.20 16.85
C ASN A 176 -9.50 -12.90 15.35
N PRO A 177 -10.32 -12.03 14.75
CA PRO A 177 -10.22 -11.71 13.33
C PRO A 177 -8.88 -11.03 13.01
N GLN A 178 -8.27 -11.42 11.89
CA GLN A 178 -7.13 -10.74 11.29
C GLN A 178 -7.42 -10.43 9.84
N VAL A 179 -7.09 -9.23 9.39
CA VAL A 179 -7.38 -8.77 8.04
C VAL A 179 -6.09 -8.55 7.27
N LYS A 180 -6.11 -8.90 6.00
CA LYS A 180 -5.13 -8.48 4.99
C LYS A 180 -5.85 -7.73 3.89
N TYR A 181 -5.17 -6.75 3.33
CA TYR A 181 -5.62 -6.02 2.14
C TYR A 181 -4.52 -5.99 1.10
N ALA A 182 -4.85 -6.37 -0.13
CA ALA A 182 -3.91 -6.42 -1.28
C ALA A 182 -2.58 -7.12 -0.94
N TRP A 183 -2.61 -8.11 -0.04
CA TRP A 183 -1.43 -8.84 0.42
C TRP A 183 -1.20 -10.10 -0.41
N SER A 184 -1.17 -9.92 -1.71
CA SER A 184 -0.86 -10.96 -2.70
C SER A 184 0.11 -10.44 -3.75
N ASP A 185 0.79 -11.36 -4.40
CA ASP A 185 1.64 -11.05 -5.55
C ASP A 185 0.80 -10.91 -6.81
#